data_cdc9e9629012ce4cff2ef0c37cabc93b
#
_entry.id   cdc9e9629012ce4cff2ef0c37cabc93b
#
_cell.length_a   1.000
_cell.length_b   1.000
_cell.length_c   1.000
_cell.angle_alpha   90.00
_cell.angle_beta   90.00
_cell.angle_gamma   90.00
#
_symmetry.space_group_name_H-M   'P 1'
#
loop_
_entity.id
_entity.type
_entity.pdbx_description
1 polymer ?
#
loop_
_entity_poly.entity_id
_entity_poly.type
_entity_poly.pdbx_seq_one_letter_code
_entity_poly.pdbx_strand_id
1 'polypeptide(L)'
;MVETVVAQLPSTLGPCEFSLLTTYPDADSPKVPTTSPVTVVGLQPLRLALVEFPVALLASLARLLRLPLGWVRTRGCRAMLNSDVVVDVAGISFADGRGVPIVVYNSLMTGVPLLLGVPTVKAAQAMGPFRSPVNKVLSKIVLPRVTAICARGARTRDHLNTLGLTNVTDVADLAFSLDEAGELPANVASLLKNAGDGFIVVMPSAVVRGIYESNGDNYVEAVAELVRRIRHTTSRGVVIAPHSYRVGHGEGRMNDGPVCREVGALFATDAMVVTVDADLSAGELRKLIGMGSVLVTSRFHAMISGLCTETPTVVVGWSHKYREVLDDFGLVDFGMDSQVLSTPDLVVTKVADALTRSAEYSAQIRAALPSIRSRSAKNFAVIAQAVRQ
;
A
#
# COMPACT_ATOMS: atom_id res chain seq x y z
N MET A 1 4.01 -3.36 -3.23
CA MET A 1 5.30 -2.97 -2.58
C MET A 1 6.30 -4.12 -2.52
N VAL A 2 5.94 -5.33 -2.04
CA VAL A 2 6.85 -6.50 -2.09
C VAL A 2 7.24 -6.80 -3.53
N GLU A 3 6.29 -6.95 -4.43
CA GLU A 3 6.54 -7.16 -5.87
C GLU A 3 7.49 -6.12 -6.46
N THR A 4 7.30 -4.85 -6.10
CA THR A 4 8.18 -3.76 -6.54
C THR A 4 9.63 -3.94 -6.06
N VAL A 5 9.82 -4.33 -4.79
CA VAL A 5 11.15 -4.57 -4.23
C VAL A 5 11.82 -5.77 -4.91
N VAL A 6 11.09 -6.88 -5.07
CA VAL A 6 11.58 -8.10 -5.74
C VAL A 6 11.96 -7.83 -7.20
N ALA A 7 11.19 -7.00 -7.90
CA ALA A 7 11.44 -6.68 -9.30
C ALA A 7 12.62 -5.69 -9.47
N GLN A 8 12.74 -4.69 -8.60
CA GLN A 8 13.66 -3.56 -8.81
C GLN A 8 15.04 -3.76 -8.17
N LEU A 9 15.15 -4.43 -7.01
CA LEU A 9 16.47 -4.59 -6.34
C LEU A 9 17.51 -5.33 -7.18
N PRO A 10 17.18 -6.39 -7.95
CA PRO A 10 18.17 -7.08 -8.77
C PRO A 10 18.83 -6.20 -9.82
N SER A 11 18.17 -5.15 -10.31
CA SER A 11 18.76 -4.18 -11.26
C SER A 11 19.85 -3.32 -10.60
N THR A 12 19.82 -3.17 -9.27
CA THR A 12 20.76 -2.32 -8.51
C THR A 12 21.86 -3.14 -7.83
N LEU A 13 21.56 -4.35 -7.38
CA LEU A 13 22.44 -5.20 -6.57
C LEU A 13 22.96 -6.44 -7.31
N GLY A 14 22.42 -6.78 -8.48
CA GLY A 14 22.59 -8.10 -9.11
C GLY A 14 21.59 -9.14 -8.58
N PRO A 15 21.81 -10.43 -8.86
CA PRO A 15 20.90 -11.49 -8.41
C PRO A 15 20.66 -11.46 -6.91
N CYS A 16 19.40 -11.47 -6.48
CA CYS A 16 18.99 -11.42 -5.08
C CYS A 16 18.08 -12.61 -4.73
N GLU A 17 18.22 -13.11 -3.51
CA GLU A 17 17.28 -14.01 -2.88
C GLU A 17 16.48 -13.26 -1.81
N PHE A 18 15.19 -13.57 -1.67
CA PHE A 18 14.30 -12.85 -0.77
C PHE A 18 13.64 -13.77 0.24
N SER A 19 13.60 -13.34 1.50
CA SER A 19 12.79 -13.96 2.54
C SER A 19 11.63 -13.04 2.90
N LEU A 20 10.40 -13.39 2.50
CA LEU A 20 9.19 -12.63 2.84
C LEU A 20 8.72 -13.00 4.25
N LEU A 21 9.01 -12.14 5.20
CA LEU A 21 8.52 -12.27 6.59
C LEU A 21 7.08 -11.74 6.67
N THR A 22 6.12 -12.62 6.86
CA THR A 22 4.69 -12.25 6.82
C THR A 22 3.91 -12.78 8.03
N THR A 23 2.87 -12.04 8.42
CA THR A 23 1.88 -12.49 9.41
C THR A 23 0.84 -13.44 8.84
N TYR A 24 0.76 -13.56 7.50
CA TYR A 24 -0.25 -14.32 6.76
C TYR A 24 0.39 -15.33 5.79
N PRO A 25 1.23 -16.26 6.27
CA PRO A 25 1.98 -17.16 5.38
C PRO A 25 1.08 -17.99 4.46
N ASP A 26 -0.06 -18.45 4.96
CA ASP A 26 -0.99 -19.29 4.19
C ASP A 26 -1.68 -18.52 3.05
N ALA A 27 -1.88 -17.22 3.22
CA ALA A 27 -2.47 -16.35 2.20
C ALA A 27 -1.43 -15.83 1.19
N ASP A 28 -0.18 -15.67 1.64
CA ASP A 28 0.87 -15.09 0.80
C ASP A 28 1.64 -16.16 0.01
N SER A 29 1.81 -17.38 0.56
CA SER A 29 2.54 -18.47 -0.12
C SER A 29 1.98 -18.82 -1.50
N PRO A 30 0.66 -18.93 -1.71
CA PRO A 30 0.12 -19.22 -3.03
C PRO A 30 0.33 -18.09 -4.06
N LYS A 31 0.59 -16.87 -3.61
CA LYS A 31 0.83 -15.71 -4.47
C LYS A 31 2.27 -15.59 -4.95
N VAL A 32 3.18 -16.35 -4.35
CA VAL A 32 4.59 -16.38 -4.75
C VAL A 32 4.79 -17.49 -5.81
N PRO A 33 5.14 -17.14 -7.04
CA PRO A 33 5.43 -18.14 -8.07
C PRO A 33 6.57 -19.07 -7.62
N THR A 34 6.47 -20.36 -7.96
CA THR A 34 7.50 -21.37 -7.62
C THR A 34 8.87 -21.08 -8.24
N THR A 35 8.90 -20.31 -9.32
CA THR A 35 10.13 -19.86 -10.00
C THR A 35 10.68 -18.56 -9.42
N SER A 36 9.98 -17.94 -8.47
CA SER A 36 10.42 -16.70 -7.83
C SER A 36 11.54 -16.95 -6.82
N PRO A 37 12.55 -16.08 -6.71
CA PRO A 37 13.59 -16.15 -5.69
C PRO A 37 13.09 -15.75 -4.30
N VAL A 38 11.80 -15.94 -3.99
CA VAL A 38 11.15 -15.54 -2.75
C VAL A 38 10.78 -16.75 -1.90
N THR A 39 11.29 -16.81 -0.67
CA THR A 39 10.89 -17.79 0.34
C THR A 39 9.95 -17.14 1.37
N VAL A 40 8.78 -17.74 1.60
CA VAL A 40 7.80 -17.22 2.58
C VAL A 40 8.11 -17.76 3.98
N VAL A 41 8.24 -16.86 4.95
CA VAL A 41 8.52 -17.18 6.37
C VAL A 41 7.41 -16.58 7.24
N GLY A 42 6.64 -17.45 7.89
CA GLY A 42 5.57 -17.03 8.80
C GLY A 42 6.11 -16.38 10.08
N LEU A 43 5.65 -15.17 10.37
CA LEU A 43 6.06 -14.38 11.52
C LEU A 43 4.83 -13.73 12.20
N GLN A 44 3.97 -14.60 12.75
CA GLN A 44 2.76 -14.14 13.45
C GLN A 44 3.12 -13.34 14.71
N PRO A 45 2.28 -12.37 15.15
CA PRO A 45 2.57 -11.46 16.25
C PRO A 45 2.93 -12.13 17.57
N LEU A 46 2.22 -13.20 17.96
CA LEU A 46 2.52 -13.95 19.18
C LEU A 46 3.86 -14.68 19.08
N ARG A 47 4.15 -15.29 17.94
CA ARG A 47 5.44 -15.94 17.68
C ARG A 47 6.59 -14.93 17.72
N LEU A 48 6.40 -13.77 17.10
CA LEU A 48 7.38 -12.69 17.12
C LEU A 48 7.69 -12.26 18.56
N ALA A 49 6.65 -12.06 19.40
CA ALA A 49 6.81 -11.58 20.77
C ALA A 49 7.38 -12.64 21.72
N LEU A 50 6.90 -13.89 21.62
CA LEU A 50 7.20 -14.95 22.61
C LEU A 50 8.37 -15.85 22.22
N VAL A 51 8.74 -15.87 20.95
CA VAL A 51 9.82 -16.77 20.46
C VAL A 51 10.95 -15.96 19.82
N GLU A 52 10.67 -15.20 18.78
CA GLU A 52 11.73 -14.56 18.00
C GLU A 52 12.42 -13.43 18.79
N PHE A 53 11.65 -12.60 19.51
CA PHE A 53 12.22 -11.49 20.30
C PHE A 53 13.09 -11.96 21.47
N PRO A 54 12.70 -12.92 22.34
CA PRO A 54 13.56 -13.46 23.36
C PRO A 54 14.84 -14.09 22.79
N VAL A 55 14.73 -14.83 21.69
CA VAL A 55 15.91 -15.42 21.02
C VAL A 55 16.85 -14.33 20.49
N ALA A 56 16.30 -13.27 19.86
CA ALA A 56 17.09 -12.14 19.38
C ALA A 56 17.78 -11.39 20.53
N LEU A 57 17.11 -11.25 21.67
CA LEU A 57 17.70 -10.63 22.87
C LEU A 57 18.89 -11.45 23.39
N LEU A 58 18.76 -12.78 23.49
CA LEU A 58 19.86 -13.68 23.87
C LEU A 58 20.98 -13.64 22.81
N ALA A 59 20.64 -13.60 21.54
CA ALA A 59 21.61 -13.48 20.46
C ALA A 59 22.37 -12.14 20.53
N SER A 60 21.69 -11.05 20.87
CA SER A 60 22.33 -9.75 21.09
C SER A 60 23.36 -9.81 22.23
N LEU A 61 23.01 -10.46 23.33
CA LEU A 61 23.93 -10.66 24.46
C LEU A 61 25.11 -11.54 24.06
N ALA A 62 24.86 -12.67 23.34
CA ALA A 62 25.90 -13.52 22.82
C ALA A 62 26.89 -12.79 21.91
N ARG A 63 26.37 -11.91 21.02
CA ARG A 63 27.21 -11.04 20.18
C ARG A 63 28.09 -10.11 21.00
N LEU A 64 27.52 -9.49 22.03
CA LEU A 64 28.32 -8.64 22.94
C LEU A 64 29.47 -9.40 23.60
N LEU A 65 29.24 -10.67 23.93
CA LEU A 65 30.24 -11.59 24.48
C LEU A 65 31.10 -12.27 23.40
N ARG A 66 30.92 -11.92 22.12
CA ARG A 66 31.62 -12.54 20.97
C ARG A 66 31.42 -14.05 20.83
N LEU A 67 30.27 -14.55 21.29
CA LEU A 67 29.90 -15.97 21.19
C LEU A 67 29.28 -16.24 19.80
N PRO A 68 29.46 -17.46 19.26
CA PRO A 68 28.89 -17.84 17.99
C PRO A 68 27.34 -17.91 18.06
N LEU A 69 26.64 -17.55 16.97
CA LEU A 69 25.17 -17.56 16.88
C LEU A 69 24.61 -18.85 16.23
N GLY A 70 25.41 -19.87 15.99
CA GLY A 70 24.97 -21.12 15.34
C GLY A 70 23.84 -21.88 16.06
N TRP A 71 23.56 -21.53 17.31
CA TRP A 71 22.45 -22.07 18.10
C TRP A 71 21.09 -21.41 17.76
N VAL A 72 21.07 -20.28 17.08
CA VAL A 72 19.82 -19.61 16.68
C VAL A 72 19.14 -20.41 15.58
N ARG A 73 18.02 -21.07 15.93
CA ARG A 73 17.32 -22.00 15.03
C ARG A 73 15.89 -21.60 14.72
N THR A 74 15.37 -20.53 15.33
CA THR A 74 14.02 -20.05 15.02
C THR A 74 13.96 -19.55 13.57
N ARG A 75 12.85 -19.83 12.87
CA ARG A 75 12.73 -19.54 11.44
C ARG A 75 12.89 -18.05 11.12
N GLY A 76 12.28 -17.18 11.94
CA GLY A 76 12.34 -15.73 11.77
C GLY A 76 13.76 -15.18 11.98
N CYS A 77 14.37 -15.46 13.15
CA CYS A 77 15.73 -14.99 13.42
C CYS A 77 16.76 -15.56 12.45
N ARG A 78 16.61 -16.83 12.03
CA ARG A 78 17.53 -17.44 11.07
C ARG A 78 17.41 -16.82 9.68
N ALA A 79 16.19 -16.53 9.21
CA ALA A 79 15.98 -15.83 7.94
C ALA A 79 16.64 -14.44 7.97
N MET A 80 16.47 -13.70 9.09
CA MET A 80 17.08 -12.38 9.25
C MET A 80 18.61 -12.45 9.32
N LEU A 81 19.18 -13.40 10.09
CA LEU A 81 20.63 -13.57 10.22
C LEU A 81 21.33 -13.97 8.92
N ASN A 82 20.62 -14.66 8.03
CA ASN A 82 21.12 -15.05 6.71
C ASN A 82 20.90 -13.97 5.63
N SER A 83 20.34 -12.81 6.01
CA SER A 83 20.08 -11.71 5.08
C SER A 83 21.11 -10.59 5.29
N ASP A 84 21.55 -9.98 4.20
CA ASP A 84 22.44 -8.80 4.22
C ASP A 84 21.70 -7.56 4.74
N VAL A 85 20.39 -7.48 4.53
CA VAL A 85 19.54 -6.37 4.97
C VAL A 85 18.11 -6.84 5.24
N VAL A 86 17.46 -6.27 6.24
CA VAL A 86 16.03 -6.41 6.47
C VAL A 86 15.33 -5.13 6.02
N VAL A 87 14.43 -5.27 5.04
CA VAL A 87 13.66 -4.14 4.48
C VAL A 87 12.22 -4.21 4.96
N ASP A 88 11.80 -3.25 5.76
CA ASP A 88 10.41 -3.11 6.17
C ASP A 88 9.63 -2.27 5.15
N VAL A 89 8.73 -2.93 4.43
CA VAL A 89 7.87 -2.31 3.39
C VAL A 89 6.45 -2.02 3.88
N ALA A 90 6.19 -2.02 5.18
CA ALA A 90 4.91 -1.61 5.71
C ALA A 90 4.60 -0.15 5.32
N GLY A 91 3.44 0.11 4.73
CA GLY A 91 3.10 1.47 4.27
C GLY A 91 2.95 2.49 5.39
N ILE A 92 2.70 2.05 6.63
CA ILE A 92 2.56 2.88 7.83
C ILE A 92 3.09 2.09 9.03
N SER A 93 4.01 2.68 9.79
CA SER A 93 4.47 2.16 11.09
C SER A 93 4.65 3.28 12.10
N PHE A 94 4.73 2.96 13.37
CA PHE A 94 4.92 3.93 14.45
C PHE A 94 3.97 5.16 14.35
N ALA A 95 2.71 4.92 13.97
CA ALA A 95 1.71 5.96 13.82
C ALA A 95 0.70 5.94 14.97
N ASP A 96 0.36 7.13 15.48
CA ASP A 96 -0.69 7.29 16.48
C ASP A 96 -2.07 6.92 15.92
N GLY A 97 -3.02 6.62 16.81
CA GLY A 97 -4.40 6.26 16.46
C GLY A 97 -4.58 4.79 16.02
N ARG A 98 -3.51 3.98 15.98
CA ARG A 98 -3.59 2.55 15.60
C ARG A 98 -3.62 1.58 16.81
N GLY A 99 -3.52 2.12 18.02
CA GLY A 99 -3.51 1.35 19.26
C GLY A 99 -2.11 0.86 19.67
N VAL A 100 -1.93 0.68 20.98
CA VAL A 100 -0.67 0.24 21.59
C VAL A 100 -0.18 -1.12 21.04
N PRO A 101 -1.02 -2.14 20.84
CA PRO A 101 -0.56 -3.44 20.31
C PRO A 101 0.15 -3.33 18.95
N ILE A 102 -0.33 -2.44 18.07
CA ILE A 102 0.29 -2.23 16.75
C ILE A 102 1.64 -1.52 16.87
N VAL A 103 1.76 -0.56 17.77
CA VAL A 103 3.03 0.13 18.03
C VAL A 103 4.06 -0.85 18.61
N VAL A 104 3.67 -1.71 19.56
CA VAL A 104 4.52 -2.76 20.11
C VAL A 104 4.94 -3.75 19.02
N TYR A 105 4.00 -4.21 18.20
CA TYR A 105 4.29 -5.09 17.07
C TYR A 105 5.32 -4.48 16.10
N ASN A 106 5.13 -3.21 15.70
CA ASN A 106 6.08 -2.49 14.83
C ASN A 106 7.47 -2.38 15.48
N SER A 107 7.50 -2.16 16.81
CA SER A 107 8.76 -2.07 17.56
C SER A 107 9.49 -3.41 17.62
N LEU A 108 8.77 -4.52 17.78
CA LEU A 108 9.35 -5.86 17.77
C LEU A 108 9.83 -6.24 16.35
N MET A 109 9.02 -5.99 15.31
CA MET A 109 9.41 -6.24 13.91
C MET A 109 10.68 -5.50 13.52
N THR A 110 10.86 -4.28 14.02
CA THR A 110 12.07 -3.49 13.76
C THR A 110 13.20 -3.86 14.71
N GLY A 111 12.88 -4.14 15.97
CA GLY A 111 13.87 -4.42 17.02
C GLY A 111 14.57 -5.77 16.89
N VAL A 112 13.88 -6.80 16.42
CA VAL A 112 14.46 -8.14 16.26
C VAL A 112 15.68 -8.13 15.33
N PRO A 113 15.61 -7.63 14.08
CA PRO A 113 16.80 -7.58 13.23
C PRO A 113 17.90 -6.69 13.81
N LEU A 114 17.56 -5.58 14.48
CA LEU A 114 18.54 -4.72 15.14
C LEU A 114 19.29 -5.45 16.26
N LEU A 115 18.60 -6.24 17.09
CA LEU A 115 19.21 -7.09 18.13
C LEU A 115 20.11 -8.15 17.53
N LEU A 116 19.75 -8.72 16.40
CA LEU A 116 20.57 -9.67 15.66
C LEU A 116 21.76 -8.99 14.97
N GLY A 117 21.78 -7.66 14.86
CA GLY A 117 22.82 -6.85 14.21
C GLY A 117 22.73 -6.86 12.69
N VAL A 118 21.55 -7.10 12.17
CA VAL A 118 21.30 -7.05 10.73
C VAL A 118 20.91 -5.62 10.33
N PRO A 119 21.53 -5.04 9.31
CA PRO A 119 21.13 -3.74 8.77
C PRO A 119 19.63 -3.71 8.47
N THR A 120 18.96 -2.65 8.88
CA THR A 120 17.51 -2.56 8.78
C THR A 120 17.11 -1.25 8.12
N VAL A 121 16.32 -1.33 7.06
CA VAL A 121 15.81 -0.17 6.32
C VAL A 121 14.30 -0.13 6.38
N LYS A 122 13.74 1.03 6.68
CA LYS A 122 12.32 1.32 6.60
C LYS A 122 12.02 2.00 5.27
N ALA A 123 11.41 1.27 4.32
CA ALA A 123 11.21 1.75 2.95
C ALA A 123 9.84 2.40 2.75
N ALA A 124 9.82 3.64 2.27
CA ALA A 124 8.64 4.43 1.88
C ALA A 124 7.49 4.41 2.92
N GLN A 125 7.80 4.64 4.20
CA GLN A 125 6.80 4.59 5.27
C GLN A 125 6.26 5.97 5.68
N ALA A 126 4.98 6.01 6.06
CA ALA A 126 4.41 7.09 6.83
C ALA A 126 4.53 6.78 8.33
N MET A 127 5.00 7.76 9.12
CA MET A 127 5.24 7.64 10.57
C MET A 127 4.77 8.88 11.32
N GLY A 128 4.49 8.72 12.60
CA GLY A 128 4.08 9.81 13.48
C GLY A 128 2.56 10.00 13.58
N PRO A 129 2.14 11.07 14.29
CA PRO A 129 2.91 12.20 14.86
C PRO A 129 3.62 11.98 16.20
N PHE A 130 3.71 10.81 16.78
CA PHE A 130 4.40 10.49 18.06
C PHE A 130 3.88 11.26 19.29
N ARG A 131 2.58 11.53 19.36
CA ARG A 131 1.92 12.19 20.50
C ARG A 131 1.65 11.21 21.64
N SER A 132 1.31 9.96 21.31
CA SER A 132 1.11 8.90 22.29
C SER A 132 2.42 8.62 23.05
N PRO A 133 2.43 8.59 24.40
CA PRO A 133 3.63 8.35 25.18
C PRO A 133 4.33 7.04 24.80
N VAL A 134 3.57 5.97 24.62
CA VAL A 134 4.10 4.65 24.24
C VAL A 134 4.78 4.71 22.87
N ASN A 135 4.10 5.29 21.86
CA ASN A 135 4.67 5.44 20.54
C ASN A 135 5.94 6.30 20.56
N LYS A 136 5.91 7.42 21.28
CA LYS A 136 7.07 8.31 21.41
C LYS A 136 8.27 7.63 22.04
N VAL A 137 8.07 6.89 23.13
CA VAL A 137 9.16 6.18 23.84
C VAL A 137 9.74 5.09 22.95
N LEU A 138 8.90 4.21 22.40
CA LEU A 138 9.36 3.11 21.55
C LEU A 138 10.03 3.61 20.28
N SER A 139 9.51 4.67 19.65
CA SER A 139 10.13 5.29 18.48
C SER A 139 11.51 5.88 18.82
N LYS A 140 11.67 6.56 19.95
CA LYS A 140 12.97 7.08 20.40
C LYS A 140 14.00 6.00 20.72
N ILE A 141 13.54 4.81 21.14
CA ILE A 141 14.43 3.67 21.40
C ILE A 141 14.83 2.98 20.09
N VAL A 142 13.89 2.75 19.19
CA VAL A 142 14.09 1.88 18.02
C VAL A 142 14.62 2.63 16.81
N LEU A 143 13.97 3.74 16.42
CA LEU A 143 14.23 4.41 15.14
C LEU A 143 15.66 4.99 14.98
N PRO A 144 16.32 5.51 16.02
CA PRO A 144 17.72 5.95 15.90
C PRO A 144 18.72 4.84 15.56
N ARG A 145 18.34 3.57 15.79
CA ARG A 145 19.18 2.37 15.55
C ARG A 145 18.95 1.75 14.18
N VAL A 146 17.90 2.18 13.47
CA VAL A 146 17.61 1.75 12.10
C VAL A 146 18.68 2.31 11.16
N THR A 147 19.19 1.50 10.25
CA THR A 147 20.25 1.91 9.30
C THR A 147 19.79 3.10 8.46
N ALA A 148 18.57 3.05 7.94
CA ALA A 148 17.99 4.16 7.20
C ALA A 148 16.46 4.15 7.25
N ILE A 149 15.86 5.33 7.23
CA ILE A 149 14.41 5.55 7.21
C ILE A 149 14.08 6.35 5.95
N CYS A 150 13.34 5.75 5.03
CA CYS A 150 12.82 6.41 3.86
C CYS A 150 11.46 7.05 4.20
N ALA A 151 11.45 8.34 4.46
CA ALA A 151 10.27 9.10 4.83
C ALA A 151 9.38 9.34 3.60
N ARG A 152 8.15 8.82 3.62
CA ARG A 152 7.17 9.06 2.59
C ARG A 152 6.37 10.32 2.90
N GLY A 153 6.63 11.41 2.15
CA GLY A 153 5.96 12.69 2.27
C GLY A 153 6.53 13.62 3.35
N ALA A 154 6.27 14.91 3.18
CA ALA A 154 6.80 15.98 4.00
C ALA A 154 6.38 15.86 5.48
N ARG A 155 5.11 15.51 5.74
CA ARG A 155 4.62 15.33 7.12
C ARG A 155 5.36 14.24 7.89
N THR A 156 5.70 13.14 7.21
CA THR A 156 6.50 12.08 7.84
C THR A 156 7.89 12.60 8.19
N ARG A 157 8.52 13.36 7.29
CA ARG A 157 9.79 14.03 7.55
C ARG A 157 9.69 14.94 8.78
N ASP A 158 8.68 15.80 8.84
CA ASP A 158 8.48 16.73 9.97
C ASP A 158 8.30 15.99 11.29
N HIS A 159 7.51 14.91 11.29
CA HIS A 159 7.34 14.08 12.48
C HIS A 159 8.66 13.44 12.93
N LEU A 160 9.46 12.91 12.02
CA LEU A 160 10.76 12.30 12.33
C LEU A 160 11.77 13.33 12.83
N ASN A 161 11.73 14.55 12.31
CA ASN A 161 12.54 15.68 12.79
C ASN A 161 12.26 15.99 14.27
N THR A 162 11.00 15.84 14.74
CA THR A 162 10.67 16.04 16.18
C THR A 162 11.35 15.03 17.11
N LEU A 163 11.83 13.91 16.57
CA LEU A 163 12.61 12.90 17.30
C LEU A 163 14.12 13.12 17.20
N GLY A 164 14.57 14.12 16.43
CA GLY A 164 16.00 14.42 16.21
C GLY A 164 16.74 13.36 15.36
N LEU A 165 16.02 12.66 14.46
CA LEU A 165 16.61 11.61 13.63
C LEU A 165 17.39 12.20 12.45
N THR A 166 18.59 11.67 12.21
CA THR A 166 19.48 12.07 11.11
C THR A 166 19.59 11.03 9.99
N ASN A 167 19.14 9.79 10.24
CA ASN A 167 19.17 8.67 9.32
C ASN A 167 17.92 8.62 8.41
N VAL A 168 17.41 9.78 7.99
CA VAL A 168 16.16 9.91 7.25
C VAL A 168 16.39 10.44 5.85
N THR A 169 15.82 9.79 4.85
CA THR A 169 15.86 10.19 3.42
C THR A 169 14.44 10.42 2.92
N ASP A 170 14.20 11.53 2.20
CA ASP A 170 12.92 11.81 1.58
C ASP A 170 12.74 11.01 0.30
N VAL A 171 11.61 10.31 0.22
CA VAL A 171 11.28 9.46 -0.91
C VAL A 171 9.80 9.61 -1.30
N ALA A 172 9.45 9.11 -2.50
CA ALA A 172 8.06 8.81 -2.84
C ALA A 172 7.73 7.33 -2.52
N ASP A 173 6.43 6.98 -2.59
CA ASP A 173 5.98 5.62 -2.35
C ASP A 173 6.62 4.63 -3.34
N LEU A 174 6.98 3.45 -2.85
CA LEU A 174 7.57 2.37 -3.67
C LEU A 174 6.69 1.96 -4.84
N ALA A 175 5.36 2.09 -4.72
CA ALA A 175 4.44 1.71 -5.77
C ALA A 175 4.59 2.55 -7.06
N PHE A 176 5.22 3.73 -7.01
CA PHE A 176 5.55 4.49 -8.22
C PHE A 176 6.66 3.84 -9.06
N SER A 177 7.45 2.94 -8.49
CA SER A 177 8.51 2.18 -9.18
C SER A 177 8.05 0.78 -9.61
N LEU A 178 6.78 0.42 -9.43
CA LEU A 178 6.25 -0.82 -9.99
C LEU A 178 6.12 -0.64 -11.51
N ASP A 179 6.73 -1.54 -12.28
CA ASP A 179 6.57 -1.56 -13.72
C ASP A 179 5.14 -1.94 -14.11
N GLU A 180 4.68 -1.44 -15.25
CA GLU A 180 3.43 -1.87 -15.83
C GLU A 180 3.61 -3.31 -16.29
N ALA A 181 3.04 -4.24 -15.57
CA ALA A 181 3.20 -5.65 -15.91
C ALA A 181 1.84 -6.33 -16.00
N GLY A 182 1.73 -7.18 -17.00
CA GLY A 182 0.76 -8.23 -17.10
C GLY A 182 -0.44 -7.90 -17.99
N GLU A 183 -0.87 -8.94 -18.70
CA GLU A 183 -2.16 -8.95 -19.39
C GLU A 183 -3.24 -9.33 -18.37
N LEU A 184 -4.43 -8.74 -18.52
CA LEU A 184 -5.57 -9.14 -17.71
C LEU A 184 -5.97 -10.59 -18.01
N PRO A 185 -6.42 -11.36 -17.01
CA PRO A 185 -7.02 -12.66 -17.23
C PRO A 185 -8.12 -12.58 -18.29
N ALA A 186 -8.19 -13.55 -19.21
CA ALA A 186 -9.09 -13.51 -20.36
C ALA A 186 -10.57 -13.35 -19.97
N ASN A 187 -10.98 -13.96 -18.85
CA ASN A 187 -12.32 -13.81 -18.28
C ASN A 187 -12.60 -12.38 -17.83
N VAL A 188 -11.63 -11.71 -17.20
CA VAL A 188 -11.75 -10.30 -16.78
C VAL A 188 -11.78 -9.39 -18.00
N ALA A 189 -10.85 -9.57 -18.94
CA ALA A 189 -10.82 -8.80 -20.19
C ALA A 189 -12.12 -8.93 -20.99
N SER A 190 -12.72 -10.14 -21.05
CA SER A 190 -14.03 -10.35 -21.67
C SER A 190 -15.16 -9.64 -20.93
N LEU A 191 -15.13 -9.68 -19.60
CA LEU A 191 -16.13 -9.02 -18.74
C LEU A 191 -16.13 -7.50 -18.96
N LEU A 192 -14.95 -6.88 -19.08
CA LEU A 192 -14.82 -5.42 -19.25
C LEU A 192 -15.45 -4.91 -20.54
N LYS A 193 -15.57 -5.76 -21.58
CA LYS A 193 -16.23 -5.37 -22.86
C LYS A 193 -17.68 -4.95 -22.66
N ASN A 194 -18.36 -5.49 -21.63
CA ASN A 194 -19.75 -5.11 -21.33
C ASN A 194 -19.86 -3.68 -20.85
N ALA A 195 -18.84 -3.13 -20.20
CA ALA A 195 -18.83 -1.73 -19.78
C ALA A 195 -18.60 -0.74 -20.95
N GLY A 196 -18.24 -1.26 -22.14
CA GLY A 196 -17.93 -0.44 -23.32
C GLY A 196 -16.61 0.34 -23.19
N ASP A 197 -16.28 1.09 -24.23
CA ASP A 197 -15.04 1.87 -24.27
C ASP A 197 -15.14 3.10 -23.36
N GLY A 198 -14.02 3.42 -22.71
CA GLY A 198 -13.91 4.62 -21.86
C GLY A 198 -14.76 4.55 -20.60
N PHE A 199 -14.91 3.38 -20.03
CA PHE A 199 -15.60 3.18 -18.75
C PHE A 199 -14.93 3.93 -17.60
N ILE A 200 -15.66 4.10 -16.51
CA ILE A 200 -15.17 4.68 -15.26
C ILE A 200 -14.90 3.53 -14.29
N VAL A 201 -13.71 3.55 -13.67
CA VAL A 201 -13.35 2.55 -12.65
C VAL A 201 -13.73 3.08 -11.27
N VAL A 202 -14.49 2.32 -10.51
CA VAL A 202 -14.85 2.63 -9.12
C VAL A 202 -14.25 1.57 -8.20
N MET A 203 -13.38 2.00 -7.28
CA MET A 203 -12.72 1.12 -6.31
C MET A 203 -13.08 1.53 -4.88
N PRO A 204 -14.16 0.98 -4.31
CA PRO A 204 -14.57 1.23 -2.94
C PRO A 204 -13.58 0.58 -1.94
N SER A 205 -13.72 0.92 -0.66
CA SER A 205 -12.80 0.44 0.38
C SER A 205 -13.53 -0.07 1.61
N ALA A 206 -13.23 -1.31 2.01
CA ALA A 206 -13.72 -1.86 3.28
C ALA A 206 -13.24 -1.06 4.50
N VAL A 207 -12.10 -0.36 4.41
CA VAL A 207 -11.63 0.55 5.47
C VAL A 207 -12.55 1.76 5.59
N VAL A 208 -12.90 2.37 4.44
CA VAL A 208 -13.79 3.53 4.41
C VAL A 208 -15.21 3.13 4.81
N ARG A 209 -15.67 1.93 4.37
CA ARG A 209 -16.94 1.36 4.83
C ARG A 209 -17.03 1.37 6.36
N GLY A 210 -16.05 0.79 7.05
CA GLY A 210 -16.06 0.74 8.51
C GLY A 210 -16.06 2.11 9.19
N ILE A 211 -15.44 3.14 8.59
CA ILE A 211 -15.46 4.52 9.10
C ILE A 211 -16.83 5.15 8.84
N TYR A 212 -17.35 5.02 7.63
CA TYR A 212 -18.61 5.62 7.20
C TYR A 212 -19.79 5.06 7.98
N GLU A 213 -19.86 3.73 8.12
CA GLU A 213 -20.92 3.03 8.85
C GLU A 213 -20.83 3.26 10.37
N SER A 214 -19.67 3.59 10.92
CA SER A 214 -19.57 3.97 12.34
C SER A 214 -20.31 5.27 12.67
N ASN A 215 -20.65 6.07 11.66
CA ASN A 215 -21.47 7.28 11.79
C ASN A 215 -22.98 7.01 11.61
N GLY A 216 -23.38 5.76 11.38
CA GLY A 216 -24.79 5.35 11.18
C GLY A 216 -25.26 5.37 9.73
N ASP A 217 -24.38 5.66 8.77
CA ASP A 217 -24.68 5.74 7.34
C ASP A 217 -24.46 4.38 6.63
N ASN A 218 -25.17 4.14 5.52
CA ASN A 218 -24.99 2.95 4.70
C ASN A 218 -24.00 3.19 3.56
N TYR A 219 -22.79 2.68 3.68
CA TYR A 219 -21.72 2.86 2.70
C TYR A 219 -22.03 2.22 1.34
N VAL A 220 -22.62 1.02 1.34
CA VAL A 220 -22.96 0.29 0.11
C VAL A 220 -23.96 1.09 -0.72
N GLU A 221 -25.00 1.60 -0.09
CA GLU A 221 -26.01 2.42 -0.76
C GLU A 221 -25.43 3.77 -1.21
N ALA A 222 -24.58 4.39 -0.43
CA ALA A 222 -23.92 5.65 -0.80
C ALA A 222 -23.01 5.49 -2.04
N VAL A 223 -22.25 4.40 -2.14
CA VAL A 223 -21.44 4.08 -3.33
C VAL A 223 -22.35 3.71 -4.50
N ALA A 224 -23.44 2.97 -4.29
CA ALA A 224 -24.40 2.65 -5.36
C ALA A 224 -25.06 3.91 -5.92
N GLU A 225 -25.46 4.85 -5.05
CA GLU A 225 -26.02 6.13 -5.49
C GLU A 225 -24.99 6.95 -6.30
N LEU A 226 -23.73 6.96 -5.86
CA LEU A 226 -22.65 7.57 -6.66
C LEU A 226 -22.55 6.94 -8.05
N VAL A 227 -22.57 5.60 -8.15
CA VAL A 227 -22.52 4.87 -9.42
C VAL A 227 -23.74 5.22 -10.31
N ARG A 228 -24.97 5.26 -9.76
CA ARG A 228 -26.18 5.66 -10.50
C ARG A 228 -26.04 7.05 -11.10
N ARG A 229 -25.59 8.02 -10.30
CA ARG A 229 -25.39 9.40 -10.76
C ARG A 229 -24.28 9.53 -11.79
N ILE A 230 -23.17 8.85 -11.62
CA ILE A 230 -22.09 8.79 -12.63
C ILE A 230 -22.66 8.26 -13.95
N ARG A 231 -23.37 7.13 -13.92
CA ARG A 231 -24.02 6.53 -15.09
C ARG A 231 -24.99 7.50 -15.77
N HIS A 232 -25.87 8.13 -14.99
CA HIS A 232 -26.85 9.07 -15.50
C HIS A 232 -26.19 10.30 -16.15
N THR A 233 -25.16 10.87 -15.50
CA THR A 233 -24.53 12.11 -15.94
C THR A 233 -23.59 11.91 -17.12
N THR A 234 -22.88 10.78 -17.17
CA THR A 234 -21.80 10.57 -18.15
C THR A 234 -22.18 9.62 -19.28
N SER A 235 -23.23 8.84 -19.13
CA SER A 235 -23.63 7.74 -20.02
C SER A 235 -22.52 6.69 -20.24
N ARG A 236 -21.44 6.73 -19.43
CA ARG A 236 -20.32 5.78 -19.51
C ARG A 236 -20.60 4.52 -18.70
N GLY A 237 -20.04 3.39 -19.11
CA GLY A 237 -20.02 2.19 -18.30
C GLY A 237 -19.22 2.38 -17.01
N VAL A 238 -19.52 1.58 -16.01
CA VAL A 238 -18.79 1.59 -14.73
C VAL A 238 -18.25 0.20 -14.43
N VAL A 239 -16.98 0.12 -14.05
CA VAL A 239 -16.33 -1.08 -13.59
C VAL A 239 -16.07 -0.95 -12.10
N ILE A 240 -16.72 -1.79 -11.29
CA ILE A 240 -16.52 -1.88 -9.85
C ILE A 240 -15.48 -2.96 -9.60
N ALA A 241 -14.36 -2.62 -8.97
CA ALA A 241 -13.28 -3.58 -8.73
C ALA A 241 -12.67 -3.43 -7.33
N PRO A 242 -12.33 -4.54 -6.65
CA PRO A 242 -11.58 -4.50 -5.39
C PRO A 242 -10.11 -4.17 -5.66
N HIS A 243 -9.52 -3.34 -4.81
CA HIS A 243 -8.08 -3.13 -4.84
C HIS A 243 -7.33 -4.02 -3.83
N SER A 244 -7.95 -4.33 -2.72
CA SER A 244 -7.45 -5.30 -1.73
C SER A 244 -8.39 -6.48 -1.72
N TYR A 245 -7.93 -7.64 -2.16
CA TYR A 245 -8.74 -8.84 -2.29
C TYR A 245 -8.12 -10.01 -1.52
N ARG A 246 -8.95 -10.81 -0.86
CA ARG A 246 -8.53 -12.02 -0.14
C ARG A 246 -9.50 -13.15 -0.41
N VAL A 247 -9.08 -14.09 -1.24
CA VAL A 247 -9.85 -15.29 -1.55
C VAL A 247 -10.16 -16.09 -0.28
N GLY A 248 -11.40 -16.54 -0.14
CA GLY A 248 -11.82 -17.40 0.98
C GLY A 248 -11.94 -16.71 2.33
N HIS A 249 -11.68 -15.41 2.41
CA HIS A 249 -11.88 -14.62 3.62
C HIS A 249 -13.17 -13.80 3.49
N GLY A 250 -13.99 -13.81 4.54
CA GLY A 250 -15.18 -12.99 4.63
C GLY A 250 -14.89 -11.50 4.77
N GLU A 251 -15.78 -10.76 5.40
CA GLU A 251 -15.61 -9.33 5.67
C GLU A 251 -14.36 -9.05 6.50
N GLY A 252 -13.65 -7.98 6.14
CA GLY A 252 -12.46 -7.53 6.86
C GLY A 252 -11.88 -6.26 6.24
N ARG A 253 -11.23 -5.44 7.06
CA ARG A 253 -10.67 -4.14 6.64
C ARG A 253 -9.72 -4.21 5.44
N MET A 254 -9.14 -5.38 5.16
CA MET A 254 -8.18 -5.60 4.08
C MET A 254 -8.79 -6.48 2.96
N ASN A 255 -10.11 -6.52 2.84
CA ASN A 255 -10.80 -7.25 1.78
C ASN A 255 -11.96 -6.41 1.23
N ASP A 256 -11.80 -5.87 0.03
CA ASP A 256 -12.80 -5.04 -0.66
C ASP A 256 -13.78 -5.87 -1.48
N GLY A 257 -13.50 -7.16 -1.70
CA GLY A 257 -14.36 -8.04 -2.49
C GLY A 257 -15.82 -8.05 -2.05
N PRO A 258 -16.13 -8.26 -0.76
CA PRO A 258 -17.51 -8.23 -0.27
C PRO A 258 -18.24 -6.93 -0.61
N VAL A 259 -17.65 -5.77 -0.33
CA VAL A 259 -18.30 -4.48 -0.62
C VAL A 259 -18.49 -4.25 -2.13
N CYS A 260 -17.56 -4.70 -2.96
CA CYS A 260 -17.72 -4.62 -4.42
C CYS A 260 -18.88 -5.49 -4.91
N ARG A 261 -19.03 -6.72 -4.38
CA ARG A 261 -20.14 -7.61 -4.70
C ARG A 261 -21.49 -7.05 -4.24
N GLU A 262 -21.56 -6.52 -3.02
CA GLU A 262 -22.78 -5.91 -2.48
C GLU A 262 -23.24 -4.72 -3.33
N VAL A 263 -22.32 -3.80 -3.68
CA VAL A 263 -22.62 -2.68 -4.57
C VAL A 263 -23.04 -3.18 -5.96
N GLY A 264 -22.28 -4.13 -6.53
CA GLY A 264 -22.57 -4.69 -7.86
C GLY A 264 -23.93 -5.38 -7.96
N ALA A 265 -24.38 -6.07 -6.90
CA ALA A 265 -25.67 -6.73 -6.86
C ALA A 265 -26.86 -5.76 -7.04
N LEU A 266 -26.70 -4.49 -6.67
CA LEU A 266 -27.70 -3.45 -6.87
C LEU A 266 -27.85 -3.00 -8.35
N PHE A 267 -26.96 -3.50 -9.22
CA PHE A 267 -26.93 -3.18 -10.68
C PHE A 267 -27.09 -4.43 -11.55
N ALA A 268 -27.67 -5.51 -11.03
CA ALA A 268 -27.81 -6.78 -11.76
C ALA A 268 -28.54 -6.65 -13.11
N THR A 269 -29.34 -5.60 -13.29
CA THR A 269 -30.10 -5.31 -14.54
C THR A 269 -29.43 -4.30 -15.45
N ASP A 270 -28.36 -3.63 -15.01
CA ASP A 270 -27.60 -2.68 -15.85
C ASP A 270 -26.35 -3.37 -16.42
N ALA A 271 -26.42 -3.83 -17.66
CA ALA A 271 -25.31 -4.54 -18.32
C ALA A 271 -24.01 -3.71 -18.44
N MET A 272 -24.11 -2.38 -18.35
CA MET A 272 -22.94 -1.49 -18.41
C MET A 272 -22.28 -1.24 -17.04
N VAL A 273 -22.84 -1.76 -15.94
CA VAL A 273 -22.18 -1.80 -14.64
C VAL A 273 -21.62 -3.20 -14.40
N VAL A 274 -20.32 -3.28 -14.41
CA VAL A 274 -19.58 -4.54 -14.36
C VAL A 274 -18.85 -4.67 -13.03
N THR A 275 -18.98 -5.80 -12.36
CA THR A 275 -18.24 -6.08 -11.13
C THR A 275 -17.15 -7.09 -11.38
N VAL A 276 -15.90 -6.72 -11.14
CA VAL A 276 -14.75 -7.62 -11.16
C VAL A 276 -14.63 -8.28 -9.79
N ASP A 277 -14.85 -9.59 -9.73
CA ASP A 277 -14.69 -10.41 -8.52
C ASP A 277 -13.53 -11.39 -8.73
N ALA A 278 -12.31 -10.85 -8.76
CA ALA A 278 -11.09 -11.60 -9.01
C ALA A 278 -9.94 -11.08 -8.17
N ASP A 279 -9.03 -11.97 -7.77
CA ASP A 279 -7.76 -11.63 -7.11
C ASP A 279 -6.73 -11.27 -8.20
N LEU A 280 -6.66 -9.99 -8.52
CA LEU A 280 -5.73 -9.46 -9.49
C LEU A 280 -4.43 -9.04 -8.82
N SER A 281 -3.30 -9.30 -9.47
CA SER A 281 -1.99 -8.78 -9.08
C SER A 281 -1.95 -7.25 -9.17
N ALA A 282 -0.95 -6.63 -8.56
CA ALA A 282 -0.80 -5.18 -8.61
C ALA A 282 -0.62 -4.65 -10.05
N GLY A 283 0.07 -5.41 -10.91
CA GLY A 283 0.23 -5.09 -12.34
C GLY A 283 -1.08 -5.17 -13.11
N GLU A 284 -1.85 -6.26 -12.91
CA GLU A 284 -3.17 -6.44 -13.54
C GLU A 284 -4.17 -5.36 -13.11
N LEU A 285 -4.20 -5.01 -11.80
CA LEU A 285 -5.02 -3.90 -11.29
C LEU A 285 -4.63 -2.57 -11.95
N ARG A 286 -3.33 -2.32 -12.09
CA ARG A 286 -2.82 -1.13 -12.78
C ARG A 286 -3.25 -1.10 -14.24
N LYS A 287 -3.18 -2.26 -14.95
CA LYS A 287 -3.67 -2.39 -16.31
C LYS A 287 -5.16 -2.09 -16.42
N LEU A 288 -5.99 -2.68 -15.54
CA LEU A 288 -7.44 -2.41 -15.49
C LEU A 288 -7.72 -0.91 -15.30
N ILE A 289 -7.04 -0.26 -14.36
CA ILE A 289 -7.20 1.17 -14.07
C ILE A 289 -6.83 2.01 -15.30
N GLY A 290 -5.72 1.68 -15.97
CA GLY A 290 -5.25 2.39 -17.17
C GLY A 290 -6.16 2.23 -18.41
N MET A 291 -7.05 1.23 -18.43
CA MET A 291 -8.08 1.09 -19.46
C MET A 291 -9.29 1.99 -19.23
N GLY A 292 -9.48 2.48 -18.01
CA GLY A 292 -10.56 3.40 -17.66
C GLY A 292 -10.25 4.85 -18.05
N SER A 293 -11.29 5.63 -18.35
CA SER A 293 -11.16 7.07 -18.62
C SER A 293 -10.97 7.90 -17.35
N VAL A 294 -11.55 7.45 -16.23
CA VAL A 294 -11.43 8.08 -14.91
C VAL A 294 -11.43 6.98 -13.85
N LEU A 295 -10.61 7.15 -12.83
CA LEU A 295 -10.65 6.35 -11.63
C LEU A 295 -11.32 7.12 -10.48
N VAL A 296 -12.29 6.50 -9.81
CA VAL A 296 -12.85 6.97 -8.53
C VAL A 296 -12.45 5.94 -7.46
N THR A 297 -11.70 6.36 -6.45
CA THR A 297 -11.18 5.40 -5.50
C THR A 297 -11.10 5.89 -4.06
N SER A 298 -11.30 4.97 -3.12
CA SER A 298 -11.04 5.14 -1.69
C SER A 298 -9.77 4.39 -1.23
N ARG A 299 -8.96 3.87 -2.17
CA ARG A 299 -7.74 3.11 -1.88
C ARG A 299 -6.48 3.85 -2.31
N PHE A 300 -5.53 3.97 -1.38
CA PHE A 300 -4.29 4.73 -1.58
C PHE A 300 -3.45 4.22 -2.76
N HIS A 301 -3.19 2.91 -2.84
CA HIS A 301 -2.39 2.37 -3.93
C HIS A 301 -3.15 2.30 -5.27
N ALA A 302 -4.50 2.28 -5.25
CA ALA A 302 -5.28 2.47 -6.48
C ALA A 302 -5.10 3.89 -7.04
N MET A 303 -5.10 4.92 -6.17
CA MET A 303 -4.77 6.29 -6.58
C MET A 303 -3.37 6.34 -7.22
N ILE A 304 -2.36 5.73 -6.59
CA ILE A 304 -1.01 5.68 -7.19
C ILE A 304 -1.04 4.97 -8.55
N SER A 305 -1.79 3.88 -8.67
CA SER A 305 -1.92 3.18 -9.95
C SER A 305 -2.57 4.05 -11.03
N GLY A 306 -3.63 4.81 -10.70
CA GLY A 306 -4.24 5.77 -11.62
C GLY A 306 -3.25 6.86 -12.07
N LEU A 307 -2.49 7.42 -11.12
CA LEU A 307 -1.46 8.41 -11.44
C LEU A 307 -0.32 7.82 -12.29
N CYS A 308 0.08 6.56 -12.04
CA CYS A 308 1.11 5.89 -12.84
C CYS A 308 0.66 5.59 -14.27
N THR A 309 -0.64 5.36 -14.50
CA THR A 309 -1.24 5.11 -15.82
C THR A 309 -1.76 6.39 -16.49
N GLU A 310 -1.47 7.54 -15.91
CA GLU A 310 -1.93 8.85 -16.40
C GLU A 310 -3.46 8.97 -16.47
N THR A 311 -4.18 8.14 -15.72
CA THR A 311 -5.64 8.14 -15.61
C THR A 311 -6.09 9.22 -14.62
N PRO A 312 -6.91 10.19 -15.00
CA PRO A 312 -7.48 11.17 -14.08
C PRO A 312 -8.15 10.46 -12.89
N THR A 313 -7.75 10.83 -11.68
CA THR A 313 -8.08 10.07 -10.48
C THR A 313 -8.77 10.93 -9.43
N VAL A 314 -10.04 10.65 -9.19
CA VAL A 314 -10.86 11.26 -8.13
C VAL A 314 -10.75 10.38 -6.88
N VAL A 315 -10.35 10.98 -5.78
CA VAL A 315 -10.11 10.27 -4.52
C VAL A 315 -11.16 10.64 -3.49
N VAL A 316 -11.89 9.65 -3.02
CA VAL A 316 -12.80 9.74 -1.89
C VAL A 316 -12.12 9.08 -0.69
N GLY A 317 -11.19 9.81 -0.08
CA GLY A 317 -10.29 9.30 0.95
C GLY A 317 -10.58 9.85 2.33
N TRP A 318 -9.94 9.27 3.32
CA TRP A 318 -10.13 9.60 4.73
C TRP A 318 -8.85 10.13 5.42
N SER A 319 -7.75 10.32 4.67
CA SER A 319 -6.44 10.60 5.27
C SER A 319 -5.66 11.64 4.47
N HIS A 320 -4.94 12.49 5.18
CA HIS A 320 -4.04 13.50 4.61
C HIS A 320 -2.98 12.94 3.64
N LYS A 321 -2.64 11.67 3.76
CA LYS A 321 -1.65 11.02 2.86
C LYS A 321 -2.06 11.03 1.39
N TYR A 322 -3.37 11.06 1.10
CA TYR A 322 -3.86 11.19 -0.27
C TYR A 322 -3.56 12.58 -0.82
N ARG A 323 -3.80 13.61 0.02
CA ARG A 323 -3.56 15.01 -0.35
C ARG A 323 -2.09 15.28 -0.64
N GLU A 324 -1.16 14.74 0.16
CA GLU A 324 0.28 14.90 -0.07
C GLU A 324 0.70 14.35 -1.45
N VAL A 325 0.16 13.20 -1.85
CA VAL A 325 0.45 12.65 -3.18
C VAL A 325 -0.23 13.46 -4.28
N LEU A 326 -1.50 13.83 -4.12
CA LEU A 326 -2.19 14.65 -5.13
C LEU A 326 -1.55 16.03 -5.29
N ASP A 327 -1.00 16.62 -4.22
CA ASP A 327 -0.26 17.88 -4.25
C ASP A 327 0.99 17.79 -5.12
N ASP A 328 1.73 16.70 -5.04
CA ASP A 328 2.88 16.42 -5.92
C ASP A 328 2.52 16.46 -7.42
N PHE A 329 1.25 16.25 -7.77
CA PHE A 329 0.72 16.29 -9.13
C PHE A 329 -0.09 17.57 -9.44
N GLY A 330 -0.24 18.48 -8.46
CA GLY A 330 -1.11 19.67 -8.60
C GLY A 330 -2.61 19.33 -8.70
N LEU A 331 -3.02 18.18 -8.13
CA LEU A 331 -4.39 17.63 -8.21
C LEU A 331 -5.09 17.59 -6.85
N VAL A 332 -4.76 18.49 -5.93
CA VAL A 332 -5.31 18.51 -4.55
C VAL A 332 -6.83 18.52 -4.54
N ASP A 333 -7.46 19.24 -5.49
CA ASP A 333 -8.91 19.37 -5.61
C ASP A 333 -9.62 18.07 -6.05
N PHE A 334 -8.86 17.06 -6.46
CA PHE A 334 -9.38 15.72 -6.74
C PHE A 334 -9.49 14.83 -5.50
N GLY A 335 -8.99 15.29 -4.35
CA GLY A 335 -9.05 14.60 -3.07
C GLY A 335 -10.17 15.14 -2.18
N MET A 336 -11.16 14.31 -1.89
CA MET A 336 -12.31 14.62 -1.04
C MET A 336 -12.35 13.70 0.18
N ASP A 337 -12.94 14.18 1.27
CA ASP A 337 -13.23 13.33 2.43
C ASP A 337 -14.35 12.32 2.12
N SER A 338 -14.35 11.16 2.78
CA SER A 338 -15.36 10.13 2.55
C SER A 338 -16.80 10.57 2.88
N GLN A 339 -16.98 11.58 3.71
CA GLN A 339 -18.29 12.16 4.01
C GLN A 339 -18.98 12.79 2.77
N VAL A 340 -18.21 13.11 1.73
CA VAL A 340 -18.76 13.59 0.45
C VAL A 340 -19.72 12.59 -0.21
N LEU A 341 -19.66 11.31 0.14
CA LEU A 341 -20.59 10.28 -0.34
C LEU A 341 -22.04 10.56 0.08
N SER A 342 -22.28 11.32 1.15
CA SER A 342 -23.64 11.76 1.55
C SER A 342 -24.21 12.81 0.57
N THR A 343 -23.36 13.48 -0.20
CA THR A 343 -23.71 14.45 -1.25
C THR A 343 -22.91 14.16 -2.51
N PRO A 344 -23.18 13.05 -3.22
CA PRO A 344 -22.33 12.53 -4.28
C PRO A 344 -22.20 13.46 -5.52
N ASP A 345 -23.02 14.50 -5.63
CA ASP A 345 -22.96 15.47 -6.73
C ASP A 345 -21.59 16.14 -6.89
N LEU A 346 -20.88 16.37 -5.78
CA LEU A 346 -19.53 16.94 -5.83
C LEU A 346 -18.54 15.97 -6.49
N VAL A 347 -18.66 14.67 -6.18
CA VAL A 347 -17.83 13.62 -6.81
C VAL A 347 -18.21 13.50 -8.29
N VAL A 348 -19.50 13.47 -8.60
CA VAL A 348 -20.02 13.38 -10.00
C VAL A 348 -19.54 14.56 -10.84
N THR A 349 -19.63 15.78 -10.31
CA THR A 349 -19.13 16.99 -10.98
C THR A 349 -17.63 16.88 -11.28
N LYS A 350 -16.84 16.37 -10.30
CA LYS A 350 -15.40 16.20 -10.51
C LYS A 350 -15.09 15.09 -11.52
N VAL A 351 -15.88 14.01 -11.56
CA VAL A 351 -15.77 12.97 -12.60
C VAL A 351 -16.09 13.52 -13.99
N ALA A 352 -17.15 14.32 -14.13
CA ALA A 352 -17.52 14.95 -15.39
C ALA A 352 -16.44 15.94 -15.89
N ASP A 353 -15.88 16.75 -14.98
CA ASP A 353 -14.74 17.62 -15.26
C ASP A 353 -13.51 16.80 -15.71
N ALA A 354 -13.19 15.72 -14.99
CA ALA A 354 -12.09 14.82 -15.33
C ALA A 354 -12.25 14.17 -16.71
N LEU A 355 -13.46 13.81 -17.12
CA LEU A 355 -13.75 13.29 -18.44
C LEU A 355 -13.57 14.37 -19.52
N THR A 356 -14.14 15.56 -19.29
CA THR A 356 -14.11 16.67 -20.26
C THR A 356 -12.69 17.17 -20.50
N ARG A 357 -11.88 17.24 -19.44
CA ARG A 357 -10.49 17.72 -19.48
C ARG A 357 -9.46 16.60 -19.37
N SER A 358 -9.83 15.38 -19.77
CA SER A 358 -8.98 14.19 -19.57
C SER A 358 -7.58 14.37 -20.16
N ALA A 359 -7.47 14.89 -21.38
CA ALA A 359 -6.17 15.11 -22.01
C ALA A 359 -5.27 16.10 -21.24
N GLU A 360 -5.86 17.13 -20.65
CA GLU A 360 -5.15 18.12 -19.83
C GLU A 360 -4.64 17.49 -18.52
N TYR A 361 -5.51 16.78 -17.79
CA TYR A 361 -5.12 16.12 -16.54
C TYR A 361 -4.11 15.00 -16.78
N SER A 362 -4.26 14.21 -17.84
CA SER A 362 -3.26 13.19 -18.22
C SER A 362 -1.91 13.82 -18.55
N ALA A 363 -1.87 14.96 -19.25
CA ALA A 363 -0.64 15.69 -19.54
C ALA A 363 0.01 16.25 -18.26
N GLN A 364 -0.79 16.78 -17.34
CA GLN A 364 -0.31 17.26 -16.04
C GLN A 364 0.30 16.12 -15.21
N ILE A 365 -0.37 14.96 -15.14
CA ILE A 365 0.13 13.77 -14.45
C ILE A 365 1.44 13.31 -15.08
N ARG A 366 1.47 13.20 -16.40
CA ARG A 366 2.67 12.80 -17.16
C ARG A 366 3.85 13.70 -16.90
N ALA A 367 3.64 15.00 -16.81
CA ALA A 367 4.70 15.98 -16.55
C ALA A 367 5.32 15.83 -15.15
N ALA A 368 4.52 15.50 -14.13
CA ALA A 368 4.99 15.35 -12.75
C ALA A 368 5.65 13.97 -12.49
N LEU A 369 5.19 12.92 -13.17
CA LEU A 369 5.53 11.53 -12.90
C LEU A 369 7.04 11.21 -12.89
N PRO A 370 7.90 11.72 -13.81
CA PRO A 370 9.35 11.45 -13.80
C PRO A 370 10.03 11.86 -12.50
N SER A 371 9.71 13.03 -11.96
CA SER A 371 10.27 13.52 -10.69
C SER A 371 9.87 12.61 -9.52
N ILE A 372 8.63 12.17 -9.49
CA ILE A 372 8.09 11.31 -8.43
C ILE A 372 8.68 9.91 -8.52
N ARG A 373 8.81 9.34 -9.72
CA ARG A 373 9.50 8.07 -9.96
C ARG A 373 10.97 8.13 -9.53
N SER A 374 11.66 9.24 -9.81
CA SER A 374 13.04 9.46 -9.34
C SER A 374 13.11 9.47 -7.80
N ARG A 375 12.17 10.12 -7.12
CA ARG A 375 12.09 10.07 -5.65
C ARG A 375 11.76 8.67 -5.12
N SER A 376 10.91 7.90 -5.82
CA SER A 376 10.61 6.52 -5.47
C SER A 376 11.85 5.63 -5.62
N ALA A 377 12.61 5.78 -6.68
CA ALA A 377 13.84 5.02 -6.94
C ALA A 377 14.91 5.21 -5.85
N LYS A 378 14.90 6.34 -5.13
CA LYS A 378 15.82 6.55 -3.99
C LYS A 378 15.69 5.48 -2.90
N ASN A 379 14.51 4.86 -2.73
CA ASN A 379 14.36 3.74 -1.80
C ASN A 379 15.36 2.62 -2.09
N PHE A 380 15.51 2.25 -3.35
CA PHE A 380 16.41 1.15 -3.76
C PHE A 380 17.86 1.53 -3.58
N ALA A 381 18.23 2.78 -3.85
CA ALA A 381 19.57 3.28 -3.60
C ALA A 381 19.94 3.23 -2.10
N VAL A 382 19.00 3.61 -1.22
CA VAL A 382 19.17 3.53 0.23
C VAL A 382 19.30 2.08 0.70
N ILE A 383 18.48 1.15 0.16
CA ILE A 383 18.57 -0.28 0.48
C ILE A 383 19.94 -0.83 0.01
N ALA A 384 20.34 -0.51 -1.22
CA ALA A 384 21.63 -0.96 -1.75
C ALA A 384 22.83 -0.41 -0.95
N GLN A 385 22.75 0.80 -0.44
CA GLN A 385 23.75 1.36 0.46
C GLN A 385 23.83 0.59 1.78
N ALA A 386 22.67 0.20 2.34
CA ALA A 386 22.63 -0.57 3.59
C ALA A 386 23.20 -1.99 3.46
N VAL A 387 23.11 -2.61 2.27
CA VAL A 387 23.73 -3.91 1.97
C VAL A 387 25.27 -3.83 1.95
N ARG A 388 25.82 -2.68 1.60
CA ARG A 388 27.27 -2.48 1.44
C ARG A 388 28.00 -2.06 2.74
N GLN A 389 27.25 -1.76 3.79
CA GLN A 389 27.77 -1.40 5.12
C GLN A 389 28.05 -2.63 5.98
#